data_ec510cb5ddfe37c309d49d621e7e633d
#
_entry.id   ec510cb5ddfe37c309d49d621e7e633d
#
_cell.length_a   1.000
_cell.length_b   1.000
_cell.length_c   1.000
_cell.angle_alpha   90.00
_cell.angle_beta   90.00
_cell.angle_gamma   90.00
#
_symmetry.space_group_name_H-M   'P 1'
#
loop_
_entity.id
_entity.type
_entity.pdbx_description
1 polymer ?
#
loop_
_entity_poly.entity_id
_entity_poly.type
_entity_poly.pdbx_seq_one_letter_code
_entity_poly.pdbx_strand_id
1 'polypeptide(L)'
;MGCFARVETNGGGFEQVNLLFGENPNKAVREWTKPFHAAGIQTHMLDRALNGLRMSPVPDDVRQLFYKVKKAQGTDIARTFCGLNDVRNIAPSIKYAKEAGMISQCSLCITHSPVHTVEYYTKMAFELIELGADEICIKDMAGIGRPYTLGRIVANIKEKYPEIPIQYHSHAGPGFNVASIMEVCNAGCDYIDVGMEPLSWGTGHADLLTVQAMLKDAGYKVPEINMEAYMKVRALVQEFMDDFLGLYISPKNRLMNSLLIGPGLPGGMMGSLMADLEKNLETINKSNIKNNKPLMSQDQLLIKLFDEVAYVWPRVGYPPLVTPFSQYVKNLALMNVMQMEKGKARWSMIADDIWDMILGKAGRLPGPLAPEIIEKAKAEGRKFFEGNPQDNYPDALDKYRKLMNEKQWETGEDDEELFEYAMHPAQYEAYRSGKAKVEFKADVAKRKAEKQTAAQPATVPSQAAPASMAMAMPTTPQVMTVDVNGQSYKVTVAFGDTANAVPAETQAAPAATPAPAAA
;
A
#
# COMPACT_ATOMS: atom_id res chain seq x y z
N MET A 1 13.91 -11.03 18.65
CA MET A 1 14.16 -9.59 18.84
C MET A 1 13.61 -9.06 20.17
N GLY A 2 12.57 -9.66 20.75
CA GLY A 2 12.04 -9.36 22.08
C GLY A 2 11.28 -8.03 22.22
N CYS A 3 10.97 -7.37 21.11
CA CYS A 3 10.41 -6.02 21.12
C CYS A 3 8.97 -5.92 20.58
N PHE A 4 8.40 -6.99 20.08
CA PHE A 4 7.05 -6.98 19.52
C PHE A 4 6.03 -7.55 20.49
N ALA A 5 4.94 -6.83 20.72
CA ALA A 5 3.75 -7.34 21.39
C ALA A 5 2.82 -8.08 20.43
N ARG A 6 2.82 -7.67 19.16
CA ARG A 6 1.90 -8.14 18.12
C ARG A 6 2.59 -8.28 16.78
N VAL A 7 2.07 -9.18 15.94
CA VAL A 7 2.52 -9.38 14.56
C VAL A 7 1.33 -9.66 13.64
N GLU A 8 1.28 -9.00 12.48
CA GLU A 8 0.32 -9.33 11.43
C GLU A 8 0.83 -10.54 10.64
N THR A 9 0.06 -11.62 10.61
CA THR A 9 0.47 -12.91 10.08
C THR A 9 -0.33 -13.35 8.85
N ASN A 10 -1.54 -12.85 8.69
CA ASN A 10 -2.44 -13.28 7.62
C ASN A 10 -3.53 -12.22 7.34
N GLY A 11 -4.48 -12.57 6.47
CA GLY A 11 -5.51 -11.65 6.01
C GLY A 11 -5.03 -10.75 4.87
N GLY A 12 -5.84 -9.77 4.52
CA GLY A 12 -5.55 -8.88 3.40
C GLY A 12 -5.50 -9.62 2.06
N GLY A 13 -4.32 -9.80 1.50
CA GLY A 13 -4.09 -10.55 0.26
C GLY A 13 -3.40 -11.89 0.47
N PHE A 14 -3.11 -12.27 1.72
CA PHE A 14 -2.28 -13.43 2.06
C PHE A 14 -2.83 -14.74 1.48
N GLU A 15 -4.10 -15.04 1.74
CA GLU A 15 -4.74 -16.28 1.30
C GLU A 15 -4.77 -16.37 -0.23
N GLN A 16 -5.20 -15.32 -0.90
CA GLN A 16 -5.25 -15.25 -2.35
C GLN A 16 -3.87 -15.44 -2.98
N VAL A 17 -2.83 -14.81 -2.43
CA VAL A 17 -1.46 -14.91 -2.95
C VAL A 17 -0.90 -16.32 -2.77
N ASN A 18 -1.13 -16.96 -1.62
CA ASN A 18 -0.72 -18.35 -1.42
C ASN A 18 -1.38 -19.29 -2.44
N LEU A 19 -2.69 -19.17 -2.63
CA LEU A 19 -3.42 -19.97 -3.64
C LEU A 19 -2.86 -19.75 -5.05
N LEU A 20 -2.55 -18.50 -5.43
CA LEU A 20 -1.93 -18.17 -6.72
C LEU A 20 -0.52 -18.77 -6.88
N PHE A 21 0.22 -18.93 -5.78
CA PHE A 21 1.53 -19.57 -5.78
C PHE A 21 1.44 -21.10 -5.72
N GLY A 22 0.23 -21.65 -5.62
CA GLY A 22 -0.02 -23.08 -5.48
C GLY A 22 0.38 -23.62 -4.10
N GLU A 23 0.25 -22.78 -3.06
CA GLU A 23 0.48 -23.13 -1.67
C GLU A 23 -0.85 -23.12 -0.88
N ASN A 24 -0.90 -23.87 0.23
CA ASN A 24 -2.07 -23.90 1.10
C ASN A 24 -1.95 -22.81 2.18
N PRO A 25 -2.79 -21.76 2.17
CA PRO A 25 -2.71 -20.69 3.16
C PRO A 25 -3.05 -21.15 4.58
N ASN A 26 -3.98 -22.10 4.72
CA ASN A 26 -4.40 -22.62 6.02
C ASN A 26 -3.23 -23.27 6.79
N LYS A 27 -2.48 -24.12 6.08
CA LYS A 27 -1.28 -24.75 6.63
C LYS A 27 -0.24 -23.70 7.06
N ALA A 28 -0.01 -22.70 6.23
CA ALA A 28 0.96 -21.64 6.51
C ALA A 28 0.58 -20.85 7.78
N VAL A 29 -0.70 -20.46 7.94
CA VAL A 29 -1.16 -19.74 9.13
C VAL A 29 -0.98 -20.57 10.40
N ARG A 30 -1.36 -21.84 10.39
CA ARG A 30 -1.18 -22.75 11.52
C ARG A 30 0.28 -22.94 11.92
N GLU A 31 1.19 -22.94 10.95
CA GLU A 31 2.63 -23.04 11.21
C GLU A 31 3.21 -21.74 11.79
N TRP A 32 2.77 -20.57 11.31
CA TRP A 32 3.31 -19.28 11.73
C TRP A 32 2.83 -18.83 13.11
N THR A 33 1.58 -19.10 13.47
CA THR A 33 1.02 -18.64 14.74
C THR A 33 1.69 -19.31 15.95
N LYS A 34 2.07 -20.58 15.84
CA LYS A 34 2.66 -21.36 16.95
C LYS A 34 3.93 -20.72 17.55
N PRO A 35 4.98 -20.38 16.77
CA PRO A 35 6.19 -19.78 17.33
C PRO A 35 5.95 -18.38 17.90
N PHE A 36 5.00 -17.60 17.37
CA PHE A 36 4.66 -16.30 17.94
C PHE A 36 3.98 -16.46 19.29
N HIS A 37 3.02 -17.36 19.41
CA HIS A 37 2.38 -17.66 20.70
C HIS A 37 3.39 -18.19 21.72
N ALA A 38 4.29 -19.08 21.32
CA ALA A 38 5.35 -19.57 22.20
C ALA A 38 6.27 -18.44 22.71
N ALA A 39 6.38 -17.34 21.98
CA ALA A 39 7.11 -16.14 22.37
C ALA A 39 6.23 -15.10 23.10
N GLY A 40 4.96 -15.40 23.39
CA GLY A 40 4.03 -14.47 24.03
C GLY A 40 3.57 -13.31 23.13
N ILE A 41 3.67 -13.47 21.82
CA ILE A 41 3.31 -12.45 20.83
C ILE A 41 1.92 -12.77 20.28
N GLN A 42 1.02 -11.79 20.32
CA GLN A 42 -0.30 -11.91 19.71
C GLN A 42 -0.20 -11.82 18.19
N THR A 43 -1.03 -12.60 17.50
CA THR A 43 -1.14 -12.59 16.04
C THR A 43 -2.41 -11.89 15.60
N HIS A 44 -2.32 -11.15 14.49
CA HIS A 44 -3.51 -10.54 13.93
C HIS A 44 -3.61 -10.68 12.42
N MET A 45 -4.82 -10.53 11.93
CA MET A 45 -5.17 -10.53 10.52
C MET A 45 -5.87 -9.24 10.15
N LEU A 46 -5.83 -8.90 8.86
CA LEU A 46 -6.56 -7.80 8.27
C LEU A 46 -7.75 -8.32 7.46
N ASP A 47 -8.95 -7.79 7.70
CA ASP A 47 -10.13 -8.06 6.88
C ASP A 47 -10.87 -6.78 6.45
N ARG A 48 -11.66 -6.91 5.39
CA ARG A 48 -12.37 -5.80 4.73
C ARG A 48 -13.87 -5.80 5.04
N ALA A 49 -14.28 -6.15 6.25
CA ALA A 49 -15.68 -6.20 6.66
C ALA A 49 -16.58 -6.93 5.63
N LEU A 50 -17.52 -6.23 4.99
CA LEU A 50 -18.43 -6.79 3.97
C LEU A 50 -17.71 -7.61 2.88
N ASN A 51 -16.48 -7.24 2.56
CA ASN A 51 -15.71 -7.90 1.50
C ASN A 51 -14.84 -9.08 2.02
N GLY A 52 -14.79 -9.32 3.33
CA GLY A 52 -13.91 -10.33 3.90
C GLY A 52 -12.46 -10.16 3.43
N LEU A 53 -11.92 -11.14 2.71
CA LEU A 53 -10.57 -11.08 2.13
C LEU A 53 -10.56 -10.72 0.64
N ARG A 54 -11.73 -10.46 0.04
CA ARG A 54 -11.86 -10.12 -1.39
C ARG A 54 -11.88 -8.62 -1.64
N MET A 55 -11.88 -8.25 -2.92
CA MET A 55 -12.15 -6.88 -3.39
C MET A 55 -13.64 -6.60 -3.58
N SER A 56 -14.48 -7.64 -3.61
CA SER A 56 -15.93 -7.60 -3.73
C SER A 56 -16.59 -8.20 -2.51
N PRO A 57 -17.84 -7.84 -2.21
CA PRO A 57 -18.58 -8.38 -1.07
C PRO A 57 -18.69 -9.92 -1.08
N VAL A 58 -18.81 -10.50 0.12
CA VAL A 58 -18.97 -11.94 0.34
C VAL A 58 -20.27 -12.22 1.08
N PRO A 59 -20.84 -13.45 0.92
CA PRO A 59 -21.98 -13.92 1.70
C PRO A 59 -21.73 -13.87 3.21
N ASP A 60 -22.79 -13.68 3.97
CA ASP A 60 -22.71 -13.49 5.42
C ASP A 60 -22.21 -14.76 6.15
N ASP A 61 -22.71 -15.93 5.77
CA ASP A 61 -22.28 -17.23 6.27
C ASP A 61 -20.78 -17.49 6.04
N VAL A 62 -20.23 -17.07 4.89
CA VAL A 62 -18.81 -17.15 4.57
C VAL A 62 -17.99 -16.22 5.49
N ARG A 63 -18.50 -15.01 5.79
CA ARG A 63 -17.88 -14.10 6.76
C ARG A 63 -17.87 -14.71 8.17
N GLN A 64 -18.98 -15.30 8.61
CA GLN A 64 -19.05 -15.91 9.91
C GLN A 64 -18.07 -17.10 10.04
N LEU A 65 -17.97 -17.95 9.02
CA LEU A 65 -17.03 -19.07 9.00
C LEU A 65 -15.58 -18.57 9.02
N PHE A 66 -15.28 -17.50 8.32
CA PHE A 66 -13.95 -16.87 8.26
C PHE A 66 -13.35 -16.64 9.66
N TYR A 67 -14.06 -15.99 10.57
CA TYR A 67 -13.56 -15.71 11.92
C TYR A 67 -13.33 -16.99 12.74
N LYS A 68 -14.21 -17.99 12.62
CA LYS A 68 -14.07 -19.28 13.29
C LYS A 68 -12.81 -20.01 12.82
N VAL A 69 -12.60 -20.08 11.49
CA VAL A 69 -11.43 -20.71 10.90
C VAL A 69 -10.14 -20.00 11.34
N LYS A 70 -10.09 -18.67 11.25
CA LYS A 70 -8.88 -17.91 11.61
C LYS A 70 -8.56 -18.03 13.10
N LYS A 71 -9.55 -18.06 13.98
CA LYS A 71 -9.33 -18.33 15.41
C LYS A 71 -8.78 -19.74 15.64
N ALA A 72 -9.35 -20.76 15.01
CA ALA A 72 -8.86 -22.14 15.10
C ALA A 72 -7.43 -22.29 14.57
N GLN A 73 -7.03 -21.49 13.61
CA GLN A 73 -5.68 -21.42 13.08
C GLN A 73 -4.69 -20.65 13.97
N GLY A 74 -5.16 -20.03 15.06
CA GLY A 74 -4.33 -19.34 16.05
C GLY A 74 -4.24 -17.82 15.83
N THR A 75 -5.18 -17.20 15.13
CA THR A 75 -5.24 -15.72 15.01
C THR A 75 -5.98 -15.14 16.21
N ASP A 76 -5.36 -14.18 16.91
CA ASP A 76 -5.90 -13.60 18.15
C ASP A 76 -6.76 -12.36 17.89
N ILE A 77 -6.36 -11.51 16.95
CA ILE A 77 -6.96 -10.20 16.71
C ILE A 77 -7.48 -10.12 15.28
N ALA A 78 -8.75 -9.77 15.14
CA ALA A 78 -9.37 -9.41 13.86
C ALA A 78 -9.33 -7.89 13.69
N ARG A 79 -8.42 -7.40 12.80
CA ARG A 79 -8.36 -6.00 12.40
C ARG A 79 -9.30 -5.78 11.22
N THR A 80 -10.50 -5.33 11.52
CA THR A 80 -11.56 -5.12 10.53
C THR A 80 -11.60 -3.67 10.05
N PHE A 81 -11.72 -3.44 8.75
CA PHE A 81 -12.01 -2.11 8.20
C PHE A 81 -13.12 -2.16 7.16
N CYS A 82 -13.91 -1.10 7.06
CA CYS A 82 -14.78 -0.85 5.92
C CYS A 82 -14.16 0.24 5.04
N GLY A 83 -13.96 -0.06 3.77
CA GLY A 83 -13.38 0.93 2.85
C GLY A 83 -14.21 2.19 2.64
N LEU A 84 -15.49 2.21 3.04
CA LEU A 84 -16.35 3.40 3.06
C LEU A 84 -16.51 4.01 4.45
N ASN A 85 -15.87 3.45 5.48
CA ASN A 85 -16.13 3.80 6.88
C ASN A 85 -17.61 3.66 7.29
N ASP A 86 -18.35 2.78 6.63
CA ASP A 86 -19.74 2.48 6.99
C ASP A 86 -19.77 1.48 8.14
N VAL A 87 -20.17 1.94 9.31
CA VAL A 87 -20.23 1.14 10.55
C VAL A 87 -21.17 -0.07 10.39
N ARG A 88 -22.22 0.03 9.55
CA ARG A 88 -23.14 -1.09 9.29
C ARG A 88 -22.43 -2.30 8.67
N ASN A 89 -21.39 -2.08 7.88
CA ASN A 89 -20.57 -3.15 7.30
C ASN A 89 -19.62 -3.78 8.33
N ILE A 90 -19.20 -3.01 9.36
CA ILE A 90 -18.28 -3.47 10.40
C ILE A 90 -19.03 -4.21 11.52
N ALA A 91 -20.23 -3.77 11.87
CA ALA A 91 -21.00 -4.32 12.98
C ALA A 91 -21.14 -5.86 12.97
N PRO A 92 -21.45 -6.55 11.86
CA PRO A 92 -21.45 -8.02 11.83
C PRO A 92 -20.07 -8.63 12.12
N SER A 93 -19.00 -8.00 11.67
CA SER A 93 -17.61 -8.45 11.92
C SER A 93 -17.24 -8.39 13.40
N ILE A 94 -17.67 -7.34 14.13
CA ILE A 94 -17.51 -7.24 15.59
C ILE A 94 -18.15 -8.46 16.25
N LYS A 95 -19.42 -8.74 15.90
CA LYS A 95 -20.16 -9.88 16.43
C LYS A 95 -19.43 -11.20 16.15
N TYR A 96 -19.06 -11.47 14.90
CA TYR A 96 -18.45 -12.75 14.51
C TYR A 96 -17.06 -12.94 15.11
N ALA A 97 -16.24 -11.90 15.21
CA ALA A 97 -14.94 -11.94 15.88
C ALA A 97 -15.09 -12.32 17.36
N LYS A 98 -16.03 -11.69 18.07
CA LYS A 98 -16.30 -11.99 19.49
C LYS A 98 -16.89 -13.39 19.70
N GLU A 99 -17.82 -13.81 18.85
CA GLU A 99 -18.37 -15.18 18.89
C GLU A 99 -17.29 -16.24 18.64
N ALA A 100 -16.29 -15.94 17.82
CA ALA A 100 -15.14 -16.81 17.59
C ALA A 100 -14.09 -16.74 18.72
N GLY A 101 -14.22 -15.83 19.69
CA GLY A 101 -13.25 -15.63 20.77
C GLY A 101 -11.99 -14.85 20.33
N MET A 102 -12.12 -13.98 19.33
CA MET A 102 -11.07 -13.07 18.87
C MET A 102 -11.26 -11.68 19.51
N ILE A 103 -10.17 -10.93 19.60
CA ILE A 103 -10.21 -9.48 19.88
C ILE A 103 -10.71 -8.78 18.62
N SER A 104 -11.79 -8.01 18.76
CA SER A 104 -12.33 -7.20 17.66
C SER A 104 -11.67 -5.83 17.64
N GLN A 105 -10.71 -5.63 16.72
CA GLN A 105 -10.06 -4.34 16.48
C GLN A 105 -10.66 -3.68 15.25
N CYS A 106 -11.37 -2.56 15.45
CA CYS A 106 -12.06 -1.84 14.37
C CYS A 106 -11.25 -0.65 13.88
N SER A 107 -11.12 -0.53 12.55
CA SER A 107 -10.27 0.49 11.92
C SER A 107 -11.06 1.68 11.42
N LEU A 108 -10.53 2.88 11.68
CA LEU A 108 -10.91 4.13 11.03
C LEU A 108 -10.02 4.33 9.81
N CYS A 109 -10.57 4.21 8.61
CA CYS A 109 -9.82 4.43 7.37
C CYS A 109 -9.57 5.92 7.18
N ILE A 110 -8.33 6.34 7.41
CA ILE A 110 -7.94 7.76 7.38
C ILE A 110 -7.81 8.24 5.94
N THR A 111 -8.46 9.35 5.66
CA THR A 111 -8.23 10.18 4.48
C THR A 111 -8.39 11.65 4.86
N HIS A 112 -8.03 12.57 3.97
CA HIS A 112 -8.09 14.00 4.24
C HIS A 112 -9.01 14.69 3.25
N SER A 113 -10.14 15.20 3.74
CA SER A 113 -11.14 15.93 2.95
C SER A 113 -12.00 16.83 3.86
N PRO A 114 -12.83 17.71 3.29
CA PRO A 114 -13.78 18.49 4.09
C PRO A 114 -14.80 17.66 4.89
N VAL A 115 -15.03 16.40 4.49
CA VAL A 115 -15.96 15.49 5.20
C VAL A 115 -15.23 14.73 6.31
N HIS A 116 -13.99 14.33 6.09
CA HIS A 116 -13.20 13.50 6.99
C HIS A 116 -12.51 14.36 8.07
N THR A 117 -13.31 14.88 9.00
CA THR A 117 -12.86 15.76 10.10
C THR A 117 -12.53 14.97 11.37
N VAL A 118 -11.97 15.64 12.37
CA VAL A 118 -11.76 15.05 13.72
C VAL A 118 -13.08 14.54 14.28
N GLU A 119 -14.15 15.32 14.17
CA GLU A 119 -15.49 15.00 14.67
C GLU A 119 -16.08 13.77 13.96
N TYR A 120 -15.90 13.68 12.64
CA TYR A 120 -16.32 12.51 11.86
C TYR A 120 -15.70 11.23 12.38
N TYR A 121 -14.36 11.21 12.55
CA TYR A 121 -13.66 10.02 13.04
C TYR A 121 -13.92 9.73 14.50
N THR A 122 -14.01 10.75 15.34
CA THR A 122 -14.35 10.59 16.76
C THR A 122 -15.73 9.96 16.93
N LYS A 123 -16.72 10.45 16.18
CA LYS A 123 -18.09 9.88 16.19
C LYS A 123 -18.08 8.42 15.74
N MET A 124 -17.41 8.11 14.64
CA MET A 124 -17.28 6.73 14.14
C MET A 124 -16.65 5.80 15.17
N ALA A 125 -15.57 6.26 15.84
CA ALA A 125 -14.93 5.47 16.89
C ALA A 125 -15.90 5.17 18.04
N PHE A 126 -16.67 6.16 18.49
CA PHE A 126 -17.66 5.98 19.56
C PHE A 126 -18.73 4.97 19.17
N GLU A 127 -19.28 5.07 17.95
CA GLU A 127 -20.24 4.08 17.44
C GLU A 127 -19.68 2.66 17.43
N LEU A 128 -18.42 2.48 17.00
CA LEU A 128 -17.78 1.15 16.97
C LEU A 128 -17.55 0.61 18.38
N ILE A 129 -17.14 1.43 19.34
CA ILE A 129 -16.96 1.05 20.74
C ILE A 129 -18.31 0.66 21.37
N GLU A 130 -19.35 1.44 21.12
CA GLU A 130 -20.71 1.19 21.61
C GLU A 130 -21.31 -0.11 21.02
N LEU A 131 -20.89 -0.50 19.80
CA LEU A 131 -21.23 -1.78 19.18
C LEU A 131 -20.40 -2.96 19.72
N GLY A 132 -19.42 -2.70 20.59
CA GLY A 132 -18.63 -3.72 21.27
C GLY A 132 -17.26 -4.01 20.67
N ALA A 133 -16.69 -3.09 19.88
CA ALA A 133 -15.28 -3.18 19.49
C ALA A 133 -14.40 -3.19 20.74
N ASP A 134 -13.44 -4.10 20.80
CA ASP A 134 -12.50 -4.20 21.90
C ASP A 134 -11.35 -3.21 21.78
N GLU A 135 -11.00 -2.80 20.55
CA GLU A 135 -9.90 -1.89 20.23
C GLU A 135 -10.21 -1.03 19.00
N ILE A 136 -9.56 0.12 18.90
CA ILE A 136 -9.62 1.00 17.72
C ILE A 136 -8.26 1.05 17.03
N CYS A 137 -8.27 0.92 15.69
CA CYS A 137 -7.09 1.15 14.86
C CYS A 137 -7.25 2.46 14.06
N ILE A 138 -6.34 3.39 14.24
CA ILE A 138 -6.21 4.55 13.36
C ILE A 138 -5.44 4.09 12.13
N LYS A 139 -6.14 3.86 11.01
CA LYS A 139 -5.59 3.20 9.82
C LYS A 139 -5.31 4.20 8.70
N ASP A 140 -4.08 4.67 8.64
CA ASP A 140 -3.60 5.60 7.62
C ASP A 140 -2.83 4.87 6.50
N MET A 141 -3.57 4.19 5.63
CA MET A 141 -3.00 3.38 4.54
C MET A 141 -2.25 4.18 3.48
N ALA A 142 -2.59 5.45 3.30
CA ALA A 142 -1.92 6.34 2.35
C ALA A 142 -0.78 7.12 2.99
N GLY A 143 -0.70 7.15 4.33
CA GLY A 143 0.26 7.95 5.08
C GLY A 143 -0.01 9.46 4.97
N ILE A 144 -1.25 9.84 4.68
CA ILE A 144 -1.67 11.24 4.43
C ILE A 144 -2.37 11.89 5.63
N GLY A 145 -2.61 11.16 6.68
CA GLY A 145 -3.17 11.70 7.91
C GLY A 145 -2.30 12.85 8.42
N ARG A 146 -2.94 13.99 8.70
CA ARG A 146 -2.22 15.16 9.24
C ARG A 146 -1.89 14.91 10.70
N PRO A 147 -0.62 15.03 11.12
CA PRO A 147 -0.19 14.65 12.47
C PRO A 147 -1.07 15.23 13.57
N TYR A 148 -1.29 16.52 13.57
CA TYR A 148 -2.15 17.20 14.55
C TYR A 148 -3.61 16.66 14.56
N THR A 149 -4.19 16.43 13.37
CA THR A 149 -5.55 15.86 13.25
C THR A 149 -5.63 14.47 13.88
N LEU A 150 -4.64 13.62 13.62
CA LEU A 150 -4.59 12.26 14.16
C LEU A 150 -4.44 12.28 15.69
N GLY A 151 -3.56 13.12 16.22
CA GLY A 151 -3.42 13.33 17.68
C GLY A 151 -4.74 13.76 18.32
N ARG A 152 -5.48 14.68 17.68
CA ARG A 152 -6.80 15.11 18.19
C ARG A 152 -7.85 14.00 18.18
N ILE A 153 -7.86 13.14 17.15
CA ILE A 153 -8.76 11.97 17.11
C ILE A 153 -8.47 11.04 18.29
N VAL A 154 -7.19 10.69 18.50
CA VAL A 154 -6.78 9.82 19.61
C VAL A 154 -7.13 10.45 20.95
N ALA A 155 -6.83 11.74 21.16
CA ALA A 155 -7.13 12.44 22.40
C ALA A 155 -8.65 12.41 22.72
N ASN A 156 -9.50 12.70 21.73
CA ASN A 156 -10.95 12.68 21.92
C ASN A 156 -11.49 11.28 22.27
N ILE A 157 -10.90 10.21 21.67
CA ILE A 157 -11.28 8.84 22.00
C ILE A 157 -10.87 8.52 23.44
N LYS A 158 -9.63 8.83 23.81
CA LYS A 158 -9.09 8.58 25.14
C LYS A 158 -9.76 9.41 26.24
N GLU A 159 -10.25 10.60 25.93
CA GLU A 159 -11.01 11.42 26.88
C GLU A 159 -12.32 10.73 27.29
N LYS A 160 -13.06 10.12 26.35
CA LYS A 160 -14.32 9.45 26.62
C LYS A 160 -14.16 7.99 27.03
N TYR A 161 -13.19 7.29 26.44
CA TYR A 161 -12.93 5.86 26.64
C TYR A 161 -11.44 5.61 26.94
N PRO A 162 -10.94 5.99 28.14
CA PRO A 162 -9.53 5.90 28.48
C PRO A 162 -8.96 4.48 28.41
N GLU A 163 -9.79 3.47 28.67
CA GLU A 163 -9.39 2.06 28.72
C GLU A 163 -9.32 1.36 27.35
N ILE A 164 -9.92 1.97 26.31
CA ILE A 164 -9.90 1.34 24.97
C ILE A 164 -8.50 1.42 24.37
N PRO A 165 -7.87 0.27 24.05
CA PRO A 165 -6.58 0.29 23.36
C PRO A 165 -6.70 0.90 21.96
N ILE A 166 -5.74 1.76 21.62
CA ILE A 166 -5.63 2.39 20.30
C ILE A 166 -4.33 1.94 19.65
N GLN A 167 -4.43 1.43 18.43
CA GLN A 167 -3.29 1.08 17.59
C GLN A 167 -3.21 2.01 16.39
N TYR A 168 -2.01 2.51 16.09
CA TYR A 168 -1.77 3.34 14.92
C TYR A 168 -1.04 2.56 13.84
N HIS A 169 -1.66 2.49 12.66
CA HIS A 169 -1.16 1.87 11.45
C HIS A 169 -0.97 2.94 10.38
N SER A 170 0.26 3.18 9.94
CA SER A 170 0.54 4.21 8.95
C SER A 170 1.65 3.83 7.99
N HIS A 171 1.43 4.12 6.69
CA HIS A 171 2.47 3.98 5.67
C HIS A 171 3.34 5.24 5.57
N ALA A 172 4.61 5.08 5.16
CA ALA A 172 5.58 6.15 5.14
C ALA A 172 5.56 7.02 3.86
N GLY A 173 4.75 6.64 2.86
CA GLY A 173 4.75 7.18 1.50
C GLY A 173 5.01 8.68 1.36
N PRO A 174 4.16 9.58 1.87
CA PRO A 174 4.35 11.03 1.74
C PRO A 174 5.27 11.67 2.78
N GLY A 175 5.70 10.91 3.82
CA GLY A 175 6.64 11.38 4.82
C GLY A 175 6.04 11.91 6.14
N PHE A 176 4.72 11.88 6.33
CA PHE A 176 4.10 12.36 7.58
C PHE A 176 4.19 11.38 8.75
N ASN A 177 4.37 10.09 8.49
CA ASN A 177 4.12 9.04 9.47
C ASN A 177 4.95 9.15 10.75
N VAL A 178 6.22 9.58 10.68
CA VAL A 178 7.07 9.75 11.88
C VAL A 178 6.52 10.85 12.79
N ALA A 179 6.14 11.99 12.20
CA ALA A 179 5.49 13.08 12.95
C ALA A 179 4.13 12.64 13.51
N SER A 180 3.37 11.89 12.72
CA SER A 180 2.08 11.35 13.15
C SER A 180 2.22 10.36 14.31
N ILE A 181 3.24 9.51 14.31
CA ILE A 181 3.55 8.61 15.43
C ILE A 181 3.74 9.42 16.72
N MET A 182 4.52 10.50 16.67
CA MET A 182 4.73 11.36 17.86
C MET A 182 3.41 11.95 18.37
N GLU A 183 2.60 12.51 17.48
CA GLU A 183 1.33 13.13 17.85
C GLU A 183 0.33 12.12 18.45
N VAL A 184 0.20 10.93 17.87
CA VAL A 184 -0.70 9.91 18.42
C VAL A 184 -0.19 9.32 19.73
N CYS A 185 1.13 9.17 19.90
CA CYS A 185 1.72 8.75 21.16
C CYS A 185 1.49 9.78 22.27
N ASN A 186 1.71 11.08 21.97
CA ASN A 186 1.43 12.17 22.90
C ASN A 186 -0.04 12.22 23.33
N ALA A 187 -0.94 11.74 22.47
CA ALA A 187 -2.37 11.68 22.74
C ALA A 187 -2.82 10.39 23.44
N GLY A 188 -1.91 9.43 23.72
CA GLY A 188 -2.20 8.20 24.46
C GLY A 188 -2.44 6.95 23.59
N CYS A 189 -1.88 6.88 22.37
CA CYS A 189 -1.91 5.66 21.56
C CYS A 189 -1.09 4.55 22.23
N ASP A 190 -1.62 3.32 22.23
CA ASP A 190 -1.03 2.19 22.98
C ASP A 190 -0.08 1.34 22.13
N TYR A 191 -0.35 1.21 20.83
CA TYR A 191 0.41 0.37 19.92
C TYR A 191 0.74 1.10 18.62
N ILE A 192 1.95 0.91 18.12
CA ILE A 192 2.43 1.48 16.85
C ILE A 192 2.86 0.35 15.93
N ASP A 193 2.31 0.34 14.69
CA ASP A 193 2.78 -0.54 13.65
C ASP A 193 4.09 -0.02 13.05
N VAL A 194 5.07 -0.89 12.94
CA VAL A 194 6.39 -0.59 12.39
C VAL A 194 6.80 -1.60 11.35
N GLY A 195 7.66 -1.21 10.45
CA GLY A 195 8.37 -2.11 9.54
C GLY A 195 9.81 -2.34 9.98
N MET A 196 10.52 -3.16 9.24
CA MET A 196 11.97 -3.29 9.38
C MET A 196 12.64 -3.39 8.02
N GLU A 197 13.90 -2.97 7.92
CA GLU A 197 14.66 -3.14 6.70
C GLU A 197 14.79 -4.62 6.29
N PRO A 198 14.72 -4.88 4.98
CA PRO A 198 14.68 -3.95 3.84
C PRO A 198 13.26 -3.54 3.39
N LEU A 199 12.20 -3.82 4.16
CA LEU A 199 10.80 -3.58 3.78
C LEU A 199 10.17 -2.34 4.44
N SER A 200 10.91 -1.60 5.27
CA SER A 200 10.48 -0.32 5.85
C SER A 200 10.53 0.83 4.84
N TRP A 201 9.85 1.94 5.17
CA TRP A 201 9.75 3.18 4.41
C TRP A 201 8.94 3.10 3.11
N GLY A 202 8.79 4.21 2.44
CA GLY A 202 8.00 4.31 1.21
C GLY A 202 6.59 3.75 1.37
N THR A 203 6.25 2.69 0.64
CA THR A 203 4.94 2.03 0.76
C THR A 203 4.81 1.13 2.00
N GLY A 204 5.90 0.91 2.74
CA GLY A 204 5.91 0.24 4.04
C GLY A 204 5.67 1.20 5.20
N HIS A 205 5.93 0.72 6.43
CA HIS A 205 5.84 1.51 7.66
C HIS A 205 7.17 2.22 7.97
N ALA A 206 7.17 3.11 8.97
CA ALA A 206 8.41 3.63 9.54
C ALA A 206 9.25 2.48 10.11
N ASP A 207 10.57 2.64 10.04
CA ASP A 207 11.49 1.62 10.53
C ASP A 207 11.49 1.53 12.06
N LEU A 208 11.50 0.29 12.55
CA LEU A 208 11.51 -0.05 13.97
C LEU A 208 12.62 0.71 14.76
N LEU A 209 13.83 0.78 14.20
CA LEU A 209 14.96 1.43 14.89
C LEU A 209 14.73 2.94 15.01
N THR A 210 14.22 3.57 13.97
CA THR A 210 13.90 5.01 13.97
C THR A 210 12.80 5.32 14.99
N VAL A 211 11.72 4.53 14.99
CA VAL A 211 10.59 4.72 15.91
C VAL A 211 11.04 4.51 17.36
N GLN A 212 11.82 3.45 17.63
CA GLN A 212 12.34 3.21 18.97
C GLN A 212 13.22 4.37 19.47
N ALA A 213 14.18 4.83 18.65
CA ALA A 213 15.08 5.92 19.02
C ALA A 213 14.32 7.21 19.32
N MET A 214 13.35 7.55 18.45
CA MET A 214 12.50 8.73 18.60
C MET A 214 11.67 8.69 19.88
N LEU A 215 11.01 7.56 20.16
CA LEU A 215 10.16 7.43 21.35
C LEU A 215 10.99 7.40 22.64
N LYS A 216 12.19 6.81 22.63
CA LYS A 216 13.11 6.87 23.78
C LYS A 216 13.57 8.29 24.08
N ASP A 217 13.94 9.07 23.05
CA ASP A 217 14.33 10.47 23.20
C ASP A 217 13.19 11.31 23.80
N ALA A 218 11.96 11.01 23.40
CA ALA A 218 10.75 11.64 23.95
C ALA A 218 10.36 11.16 25.37
N GLY A 219 11.13 10.25 25.97
CA GLY A 219 10.92 9.77 27.34
C GLY A 219 9.96 8.58 27.48
N TYR A 220 9.53 7.97 26.38
CA TYR A 220 8.67 6.78 26.43
C TYR A 220 9.47 5.54 26.82
N LYS A 221 8.82 4.67 27.60
CA LYS A 221 9.34 3.32 27.88
C LYS A 221 8.97 2.40 26.71
N VAL A 222 9.94 2.05 25.89
CA VAL A 222 9.79 1.15 24.76
C VAL A 222 10.69 -0.08 24.94
N PRO A 223 10.29 -1.27 24.44
CA PRO A 223 11.07 -2.48 24.55
C PRO A 223 12.48 -2.32 23.93
N GLU A 224 13.46 -2.98 24.52
CA GLU A 224 14.81 -3.06 23.94
C GLU A 224 14.82 -4.02 22.75
N ILE A 225 15.59 -3.65 21.73
CA ILE A 225 15.76 -4.47 20.53
C ILE A 225 17.05 -5.27 20.66
N ASN A 226 16.95 -6.60 20.58
CA ASN A 226 18.12 -7.44 20.39
C ASN A 226 18.69 -7.23 18.98
N MET A 227 19.78 -6.47 18.88
CA MET A 227 20.39 -6.06 17.61
C MET A 227 20.98 -7.23 16.83
N GLU A 228 21.52 -8.27 17.52
CA GLU A 228 22.00 -9.48 16.84
C GLU A 228 20.86 -10.19 16.12
N ALA A 229 19.73 -10.38 16.80
CA ALA A 229 18.55 -10.97 16.20
C ALA A 229 17.97 -10.09 15.09
N TYR A 230 17.98 -8.76 15.26
CA TYR A 230 17.54 -7.81 14.22
C TYR A 230 18.38 -7.97 12.93
N MET A 231 19.71 -7.95 13.06
CA MET A 231 20.62 -8.08 11.91
C MET A 231 20.47 -9.43 11.21
N LYS A 232 20.25 -10.51 11.97
CA LYS A 232 20.00 -11.84 11.39
C LYS A 232 18.70 -11.87 10.59
N VAL A 233 17.60 -11.33 11.12
CA VAL A 233 16.32 -11.28 10.39
C VAL A 233 16.44 -10.38 9.16
N ARG A 234 17.09 -9.20 9.30
CA ARG A 234 17.35 -8.29 8.17
C ARG A 234 18.10 -8.99 7.03
N ALA A 235 19.15 -9.75 7.34
CA ALA A 235 19.92 -10.49 6.36
C ALA A 235 19.07 -11.56 5.64
N LEU A 236 18.26 -12.33 6.39
CA LEU A 236 17.36 -13.33 5.81
C LEU A 236 16.30 -12.71 4.90
N VAL A 237 15.71 -11.57 5.31
CA VAL A 237 14.73 -10.87 4.48
C VAL A 237 15.39 -10.28 3.24
N GLN A 238 16.63 -9.77 3.34
CA GLN A 238 17.38 -9.27 2.18
C GLN A 238 17.69 -10.40 1.18
N GLU A 239 18.11 -11.57 1.66
CA GLU A 239 18.33 -12.75 0.82
C GLU A 239 17.05 -13.12 0.06
N PHE A 240 15.90 -13.13 0.76
CA PHE A 240 14.61 -13.41 0.15
C PHE A 240 14.20 -12.33 -0.86
N MET A 241 14.49 -11.05 -0.59
CA MET A 241 14.31 -9.95 -1.55
C MET A 241 15.15 -10.15 -2.82
N ASP A 242 16.40 -10.55 -2.68
CA ASP A 242 17.32 -10.70 -3.82
C ASP A 242 16.94 -11.89 -4.70
N ASP A 243 16.53 -13.00 -4.09
CA ASP A 243 16.18 -14.23 -4.80
C ASP A 243 14.76 -14.22 -5.38
N PHE A 244 13.80 -13.63 -4.66
CA PHE A 244 12.39 -13.79 -4.99
C PHE A 244 11.57 -12.49 -4.97
N LEU A 245 11.43 -11.80 -3.83
CA LEU A 245 10.51 -10.67 -3.70
C LEU A 245 10.86 -9.51 -4.64
N GLY A 246 12.15 -9.28 -4.88
CA GLY A 246 12.62 -8.27 -5.82
C GLY A 246 12.25 -8.51 -7.28
N LEU A 247 11.66 -9.67 -7.62
CA LEU A 247 11.05 -9.91 -8.93
C LEU A 247 9.66 -9.27 -9.04
N TYR A 248 9.00 -9.01 -7.90
CA TYR A 248 7.62 -8.52 -7.81
C TYR A 248 7.53 -7.12 -7.21
N ILE A 249 8.47 -6.75 -6.35
CA ILE A 249 8.49 -5.46 -5.64
C ILE A 249 9.49 -4.51 -6.32
N SER A 250 9.01 -3.39 -6.85
CA SER A 250 9.88 -2.36 -7.40
C SER A 250 10.71 -1.70 -6.29
N PRO A 251 12.02 -1.46 -6.50
CA PRO A 251 12.85 -0.68 -5.57
C PRO A 251 12.28 0.73 -5.29
N LYS A 252 11.51 1.30 -6.21
CA LYS A 252 10.83 2.60 -6.06
C LYS A 252 9.79 2.58 -4.93
N ASN A 253 9.26 1.40 -4.56
CA ASN A 253 8.30 1.29 -3.46
C ASN A 253 8.90 1.68 -2.09
N ARG A 254 10.22 1.70 -1.97
CA ARG A 254 10.93 2.13 -0.74
C ARG A 254 11.20 3.62 -0.68
N LEU A 255 10.88 4.36 -1.75
CA LEU A 255 11.08 5.80 -1.81
C LEU A 255 9.83 6.52 -1.29
N MET A 256 10.07 7.56 -0.50
CA MET A 256 9.01 8.50 -0.14
C MET A 256 8.71 9.42 -1.33
N ASN A 257 7.45 9.79 -1.48
CA ASN A 257 6.99 10.68 -2.55
C ASN A 257 5.92 11.64 -2.03
N SER A 258 6.29 12.89 -1.83
CA SER A 258 5.38 13.93 -1.33
C SER A 258 4.22 14.27 -2.28
N LEU A 259 4.31 13.92 -3.56
CA LEU A 259 3.19 14.09 -4.51
C LEU A 259 1.95 13.26 -4.11
N LEU A 260 2.13 12.20 -3.31
CA LEU A 260 1.02 11.42 -2.76
C LEU A 260 0.08 12.23 -1.85
N ILE A 261 0.54 13.36 -1.31
CA ILE A 261 -0.26 14.24 -0.45
C ILE A 261 -1.47 14.80 -1.20
N GLY A 262 -1.31 15.17 -2.48
CA GLY A 262 -2.35 15.76 -3.29
C GLY A 262 -3.52 14.82 -3.56
N PRO A 263 -3.32 13.71 -4.28
CA PRO A 263 -4.41 12.77 -4.62
C PRO A 263 -4.81 11.87 -3.45
N GLY A 264 -4.00 11.76 -2.40
CA GLY A 264 -4.27 10.90 -1.24
C GLY A 264 -4.35 9.41 -1.54
N LEU A 265 -3.77 8.97 -2.65
CA LEU A 265 -3.80 7.57 -3.08
C LEU A 265 -2.81 6.73 -2.25
N PRO A 266 -3.16 5.47 -1.90
CA PRO A 266 -2.24 4.56 -1.23
C PRO A 266 -0.94 4.36 -2.01
N GLY A 267 0.20 4.37 -1.31
CA GLY A 267 1.51 4.23 -1.94
C GLY A 267 1.68 2.97 -2.77
N GLY A 268 1.08 1.84 -2.34
CA GLY A 268 1.07 0.58 -3.10
C GLY A 268 0.35 0.67 -4.46
N MET A 269 -0.52 1.66 -4.66
CA MET A 269 -1.17 1.90 -5.96
C MET A 269 -0.29 2.66 -6.95
N MET A 270 0.76 3.35 -6.50
CA MET A 270 1.61 4.15 -7.39
C MET A 270 2.32 3.29 -8.44
N GLY A 271 2.78 2.10 -8.06
CA GLY A 271 3.39 1.17 -9.02
C GLY A 271 2.44 0.75 -10.14
N SER A 272 1.21 0.36 -9.79
CA SER A 272 0.19 0.00 -10.77
C SER A 272 -0.28 1.21 -11.57
N LEU A 273 -0.37 2.39 -10.94
CA LEU A 273 -0.72 3.63 -11.62
C LEU A 273 0.30 4.00 -12.70
N MET A 274 1.59 3.91 -12.40
CA MET A 274 2.63 4.22 -13.38
C MET A 274 2.63 3.26 -14.57
N ALA A 275 2.39 1.96 -14.34
CA ALA A 275 2.23 0.98 -15.41
C ALA A 275 0.96 1.24 -16.26
N ASP A 276 -0.15 1.60 -15.62
CA ASP A 276 -1.37 2.01 -16.32
C ASP A 276 -1.15 3.28 -17.15
N LEU A 277 -0.40 4.26 -16.62
CA LEU A 277 -0.09 5.50 -17.34
C LEU A 277 0.75 5.23 -18.58
N GLU A 278 1.80 4.40 -18.50
CA GLU A 278 2.64 4.05 -19.65
C GLU A 278 1.81 3.44 -20.78
N LYS A 279 0.98 2.44 -20.44
CA LYS A 279 0.11 1.76 -21.43
C LYS A 279 -0.92 2.69 -22.04
N ASN A 280 -1.53 3.56 -21.26
CA ASN A 280 -2.54 4.51 -21.73
C ASN A 280 -1.91 5.65 -22.52
N LEU A 281 -0.71 6.11 -22.14
CA LEU A 281 0.07 7.11 -22.87
C LEU A 281 0.38 6.67 -24.30
N GLU A 282 0.82 5.41 -24.49
CA GLU A 282 1.00 4.85 -25.83
C GLU A 282 -0.28 4.91 -26.66
N THR A 283 -1.41 4.56 -26.06
CA THR A 283 -2.72 4.57 -26.72
C THR A 283 -3.15 5.98 -27.11
N ILE A 284 -2.97 6.95 -26.20
CA ILE A 284 -3.25 8.38 -26.45
C ILE A 284 -2.35 8.90 -27.57
N ASN A 285 -1.05 8.63 -27.50
CA ASN A 285 -0.08 9.15 -28.47
C ASN A 285 -0.26 8.53 -29.87
N LYS A 286 -0.64 7.24 -29.97
CA LYS A 286 -1.05 6.64 -31.24
C LYS A 286 -2.26 7.36 -31.85
N SER A 287 -3.24 7.74 -31.02
CA SER A 287 -4.39 8.54 -31.45
C SER A 287 -4.00 9.98 -31.83
N ASN A 288 -3.11 10.61 -31.07
CA ASN A 288 -2.65 11.96 -31.33
C ASN A 288 -1.90 12.07 -32.66
N ILE A 289 -1.02 11.10 -32.95
CA ILE A 289 -0.32 11.01 -34.24
C ILE A 289 -1.33 10.92 -35.38
N LYS A 290 -2.32 10.03 -35.27
CA LYS A 290 -3.38 9.84 -36.30
C LYS A 290 -4.20 11.10 -36.53
N ASN A 291 -4.37 11.93 -35.52
CA ASN A 291 -5.19 13.15 -35.57
C ASN A 291 -4.37 14.44 -35.64
N ASN A 292 -3.07 14.39 -35.98
CA ASN A 292 -2.13 15.50 -36.02
C ASN A 292 -2.13 16.37 -34.76
N LYS A 293 -2.27 15.76 -33.59
CA LYS A 293 -2.18 16.40 -32.27
C LYS A 293 -0.77 16.26 -31.70
N PRO A 294 -0.34 17.19 -30.82
CA PRO A 294 0.94 17.06 -30.12
C PRO A 294 1.01 15.77 -29.28
N LEU A 295 2.21 15.20 -29.18
CA LEU A 295 2.43 14.07 -28.27
C LEU A 295 2.31 14.54 -26.82
N MET A 296 1.71 13.70 -25.99
CA MET A 296 1.59 13.92 -24.55
C MET A 296 2.77 13.26 -23.83
N SER A 297 3.37 13.95 -22.86
CA SER A 297 4.37 13.36 -21.97
C SER A 297 3.70 12.60 -20.81
N GLN A 298 4.47 11.75 -20.13
CA GLN A 298 4.00 11.02 -18.96
C GLN A 298 3.60 11.98 -17.84
N ASP A 299 4.38 13.04 -17.61
CA ASP A 299 4.08 14.05 -16.58
C ASP A 299 2.78 14.82 -16.90
N GLN A 300 2.56 15.14 -18.17
CA GLN A 300 1.31 15.80 -18.60
C GLN A 300 0.09 14.89 -18.36
N LEU A 301 0.21 13.59 -18.63
CA LEU A 301 -0.87 12.63 -18.33
C LEU A 301 -1.08 12.47 -16.84
N LEU A 302 -0.01 12.43 -16.04
CA LEU A 302 -0.08 12.35 -14.59
C LEU A 302 -0.78 13.58 -13.99
N ILE A 303 -0.44 14.79 -14.44
CA ILE A 303 -1.10 16.02 -14.01
C ILE A 303 -2.59 15.98 -14.34
N LYS A 304 -2.95 15.64 -15.59
CA LYS A 304 -4.36 15.50 -15.99
C LYS A 304 -5.13 14.50 -15.13
N LEU A 305 -4.48 13.38 -14.77
CA LEU A 305 -5.10 12.36 -13.93
C LEU A 305 -5.30 12.88 -12.50
N PHE A 306 -4.34 13.57 -11.94
CA PHE A 306 -4.47 14.13 -10.58
C PHE A 306 -5.55 15.21 -10.51
N ASP A 307 -5.61 16.08 -11.51
CA ASP A 307 -6.68 17.07 -11.64
C ASP A 307 -8.06 16.40 -11.77
N GLU A 308 -8.13 15.32 -12.54
CA GLU A 308 -9.39 14.58 -12.71
C GLU A 308 -9.76 13.78 -11.44
N VAL A 309 -8.81 13.23 -10.69
CA VAL A 309 -9.07 12.63 -9.37
C VAL A 309 -9.63 13.68 -8.41
N ALA A 310 -9.03 14.87 -8.36
CA ALA A 310 -9.52 15.98 -7.55
C ALA A 310 -10.92 16.46 -7.97
N TYR A 311 -11.27 16.33 -9.25
CA TYR A 311 -12.60 16.64 -9.77
C TYR A 311 -13.63 15.55 -9.44
N VAL A 312 -13.28 14.29 -9.65
CA VAL A 312 -14.17 13.11 -9.50
C VAL A 312 -14.49 12.83 -8.05
N TRP A 313 -13.47 12.81 -7.19
CA TRP A 313 -13.57 12.33 -5.81
C TRP A 313 -14.68 12.99 -4.99
N PRO A 314 -14.76 14.34 -4.92
CA PRO A 314 -15.88 14.99 -4.21
C PRO A 314 -17.24 14.68 -4.83
N ARG A 315 -17.32 14.50 -6.14
CA ARG A 315 -18.58 14.28 -6.87
C ARG A 315 -19.18 12.89 -6.67
N VAL A 316 -18.33 11.93 -6.32
CA VAL A 316 -18.77 10.57 -5.97
C VAL A 316 -18.87 10.35 -4.45
N GLY A 317 -18.99 11.41 -3.66
CA GLY A 317 -19.31 11.34 -2.24
C GLY A 317 -18.10 11.09 -1.31
N TYR A 318 -16.90 11.47 -1.72
CA TYR A 318 -15.68 11.37 -0.91
C TYR A 318 -15.42 9.96 -0.33
N PRO A 319 -15.51 8.86 -1.10
CA PRO A 319 -15.15 7.56 -0.56
C PRO A 319 -13.70 7.62 -0.03
N PRO A 320 -13.39 7.04 1.14
CA PRO A 320 -12.02 6.97 1.61
C PRO A 320 -11.11 6.35 0.55
N LEU A 321 -9.93 6.94 0.35
CA LEU A 321 -9.00 6.46 -0.68
C LEU A 321 -8.22 5.24 -0.18
N VAL A 322 -8.97 4.20 0.10
CA VAL A 322 -8.54 2.88 0.57
C VAL A 322 -9.09 1.81 -0.37
N THR A 323 -8.42 0.67 -0.47
CA THR A 323 -8.84 -0.47 -1.31
C THR A 323 -10.23 -1.00 -0.90
N PRO A 324 -11.18 -1.23 -1.85
CA PRO A 324 -11.03 -1.10 -3.30
C PRO A 324 -11.36 0.30 -3.85
N PHE A 325 -11.93 1.20 -3.06
CA PHE A 325 -12.54 2.46 -3.52
C PHE A 325 -11.53 3.46 -4.07
N SER A 326 -10.29 3.45 -3.57
CA SER A 326 -9.20 4.21 -4.20
C SER A 326 -8.96 3.81 -5.66
N GLN A 327 -9.09 2.51 -5.97
CA GLN A 327 -8.98 2.01 -7.34
C GLN A 327 -10.17 2.48 -8.19
N TYR A 328 -11.39 2.49 -7.62
CA TYR A 328 -12.59 2.94 -8.32
C TYR A 328 -12.49 4.42 -8.69
N VAL A 329 -12.08 5.29 -7.74
CA VAL A 329 -11.89 6.72 -8.01
C VAL A 329 -10.79 6.94 -9.07
N LYS A 330 -9.63 6.27 -8.92
CA LYS A 330 -8.53 6.34 -9.90
C LYS A 330 -8.99 5.87 -11.28
N ASN A 331 -9.64 4.72 -11.36
CA ASN A 331 -10.08 4.16 -12.63
C ASN A 331 -11.13 5.04 -13.31
N LEU A 332 -12.08 5.59 -12.55
CA LEU A 332 -13.08 6.50 -13.08
C LEU A 332 -12.45 7.79 -13.61
N ALA A 333 -11.49 8.36 -12.87
CA ALA A 333 -10.73 9.53 -13.33
C ALA A 333 -9.94 9.23 -14.60
N LEU A 334 -9.23 8.10 -14.65
CA LEU A 334 -8.48 7.67 -15.84
C LEU A 334 -9.40 7.45 -17.04
N MET A 335 -10.56 6.80 -16.84
CA MET A 335 -11.57 6.62 -17.88
C MET A 335 -12.06 7.96 -18.42
N ASN A 336 -12.35 8.93 -17.54
CA ASN A 336 -12.75 10.28 -17.95
C ASN A 336 -11.66 10.94 -18.78
N VAL A 337 -10.40 10.94 -18.35
CA VAL A 337 -9.27 11.48 -19.10
C VAL A 337 -9.20 10.84 -20.50
N MET A 338 -9.26 9.51 -20.56
CA MET A 338 -9.21 8.77 -21.83
C MET A 338 -10.37 9.10 -22.77
N GLN A 339 -11.57 9.31 -22.23
CA GLN A 339 -12.74 9.67 -23.04
C GLN A 339 -12.68 11.11 -23.51
N MET A 340 -12.24 12.05 -22.65
CA MET A 340 -12.06 13.45 -23.03
C MET A 340 -10.99 13.64 -24.11
N GLU A 341 -9.88 12.89 -24.07
CA GLU A 341 -8.87 12.90 -25.15
C GLU A 341 -9.44 12.42 -26.50
N LYS A 342 -10.50 11.59 -26.48
CA LYS A 342 -11.26 11.16 -27.66
C LYS A 342 -12.40 12.12 -28.04
N GLY A 343 -12.52 13.29 -27.36
CA GLY A 343 -13.58 14.27 -27.61
C GLY A 343 -14.96 13.89 -27.04
N LYS A 344 -15.04 12.91 -26.13
CA LYS A 344 -16.28 12.55 -25.44
C LYS A 344 -16.41 13.32 -24.12
N ALA A 345 -17.64 13.39 -23.61
CA ALA A 345 -17.92 14.02 -22.32
C ALA A 345 -17.39 13.17 -21.13
N ARG A 346 -17.13 13.83 -19.99
CA ARG A 346 -16.96 13.18 -18.70
C ARG A 346 -18.16 12.26 -18.41
N TRP A 347 -17.95 11.23 -17.60
CA TRP A 347 -18.99 10.29 -17.20
C TRP A 347 -19.61 9.49 -18.35
N SER A 348 -19.05 9.57 -19.57
CA SER A 348 -19.56 8.78 -20.72
C SER A 348 -19.43 7.26 -20.51
N MET A 349 -18.56 6.85 -19.58
CA MET A 349 -18.38 5.46 -19.20
C MET A 349 -18.10 5.38 -17.69
N ILE A 350 -18.93 4.65 -16.96
CA ILE A 350 -18.75 4.32 -15.54
C ILE A 350 -18.95 2.81 -15.44
N ALA A 351 -17.97 2.08 -14.91
CA ALA A 351 -18.03 0.63 -14.74
C ALA A 351 -19.07 0.24 -13.67
N ASP A 352 -19.59 -0.98 -13.76
CA ASP A 352 -20.71 -1.42 -12.89
C ASP A 352 -20.29 -1.54 -11.41
N ASP A 353 -19.07 -1.93 -11.12
CA ASP A 353 -18.53 -1.94 -9.75
C ASP A 353 -18.43 -0.53 -9.14
N ILE A 354 -18.10 0.47 -9.96
CA ILE A 354 -18.11 1.88 -9.57
C ILE A 354 -19.55 2.36 -9.34
N TRP A 355 -20.48 1.95 -10.22
CA TRP A 355 -21.90 2.21 -10.01
C TRP A 355 -22.43 1.58 -8.72
N ASP A 356 -22.03 0.35 -8.40
CA ASP A 356 -22.45 -0.31 -7.16
C ASP A 356 -21.99 0.45 -5.91
N MET A 357 -20.78 1.06 -5.93
CA MET A 357 -20.34 2.00 -4.91
C MET A 357 -21.21 3.26 -4.87
N ILE A 358 -21.43 3.92 -6.01
CA ILE A 358 -22.19 5.17 -6.12
C ILE A 358 -23.65 4.96 -5.67
N LEU A 359 -24.25 3.83 -6.02
CA LEU A 359 -25.64 3.51 -5.72
C LEU A 359 -25.87 3.00 -4.29
N GLY A 360 -24.82 2.85 -3.48
CA GLY A 360 -24.94 2.46 -2.07
C GLY A 360 -24.95 0.95 -1.81
N LYS A 361 -24.79 0.11 -2.82
CA LYS A 361 -24.77 -1.36 -2.64
C LYS A 361 -23.53 -1.88 -1.88
N ALA A 362 -22.43 -1.11 -1.93
CA ALA A 362 -21.20 -1.41 -1.17
C ALA A 362 -21.20 -0.78 0.24
N GLY A 363 -22.15 0.10 0.54
CA GLY A 363 -22.25 0.85 1.78
C GLY A 363 -22.59 2.32 1.53
N ARG A 364 -22.78 3.05 2.62
CA ARG A 364 -23.07 4.49 2.58
C ARG A 364 -21.79 5.28 2.28
N LEU A 365 -21.87 6.20 1.32
CA LEU A 365 -20.80 7.15 1.05
C LEU A 365 -20.69 8.18 2.18
N PRO A 366 -19.48 8.62 2.54
CA PRO A 366 -19.27 9.60 3.62
C PRO A 366 -19.85 10.98 3.32
N GLY A 367 -19.82 11.41 2.06
CA GLY A 367 -20.33 12.70 1.60
C GLY A 367 -21.44 12.58 0.57
N PRO A 368 -22.07 13.72 0.20
CA PRO A 368 -23.13 13.74 -0.78
C PRO A 368 -22.60 13.50 -2.21
N LEU A 369 -23.43 12.88 -3.04
CA LEU A 369 -23.19 12.80 -4.47
C LEU A 369 -23.47 14.14 -5.15
N ALA A 370 -22.70 14.47 -6.20
CA ALA A 370 -22.99 15.62 -7.02
C ALA A 370 -24.30 15.43 -7.82
N PRO A 371 -25.07 16.51 -8.04
CA PRO A 371 -26.35 16.45 -8.79
C PRO A 371 -26.20 15.76 -10.15
N GLU A 372 -25.13 16.04 -10.87
CA GLU A 372 -24.85 15.46 -12.21
C GLU A 372 -24.71 13.93 -12.19
N ILE A 373 -24.22 13.35 -11.08
CA ILE A 373 -24.12 11.89 -10.91
C ILE A 373 -25.50 11.30 -10.62
N ILE A 374 -26.30 11.98 -9.81
CA ILE A 374 -27.67 11.58 -9.49
C ILE A 374 -28.53 11.61 -10.75
N GLU A 375 -28.43 12.68 -11.55
CA GLU A 375 -29.17 12.82 -12.81
C GLU A 375 -28.77 11.74 -13.82
N LYS A 376 -27.46 11.45 -13.91
CA LYS A 376 -26.96 10.38 -14.77
C LYS A 376 -27.47 9.02 -14.33
N ALA A 377 -27.47 8.71 -13.04
CA ALA A 377 -28.03 7.47 -12.51
C ALA A 377 -29.51 7.33 -12.89
N LYS A 378 -30.29 8.40 -12.76
CA LYS A 378 -31.72 8.43 -13.18
C LYS A 378 -31.89 8.22 -14.67
N ALA A 379 -31.07 8.90 -15.50
CA ALA A 379 -31.11 8.79 -16.95
C ALA A 379 -30.78 7.37 -17.44
N GLU A 380 -29.91 6.65 -16.71
CA GLU A 380 -29.57 5.24 -17.00
C GLU A 380 -30.54 4.24 -16.33
N GLY A 381 -31.61 4.71 -15.67
CA GLY A 381 -32.56 3.85 -14.98
C GLY A 381 -32.01 3.11 -13.76
N ARG A 382 -30.90 3.58 -13.20
CA ARG A 382 -30.26 2.96 -12.04
C ARG A 382 -30.99 3.36 -10.76
N LYS A 383 -31.08 2.45 -9.80
CA LYS A 383 -31.78 2.64 -8.53
C LYS A 383 -30.79 2.70 -7.38
N PHE A 384 -30.94 3.70 -6.53
CA PHE A 384 -30.18 3.78 -5.27
C PHE A 384 -30.65 2.70 -4.29
N PHE A 385 -29.70 2.17 -3.53
CA PHE A 385 -29.94 1.15 -2.53
C PHE A 385 -29.73 1.76 -1.14
N GLU A 386 -30.76 1.68 -0.29
CA GLU A 386 -30.75 2.23 1.07
C GLU A 386 -30.74 1.15 2.16
N GLY A 387 -30.86 -0.12 1.78
CA GLY A 387 -30.87 -1.27 2.67
C GLY A 387 -29.51 -1.58 3.32
N ASN A 388 -29.43 -2.74 3.99
CA ASN A 388 -28.16 -3.27 4.46
C ASN A 388 -27.39 -3.86 3.27
N PRO A 389 -26.17 -3.43 2.98
CA PRO A 389 -25.36 -3.96 1.88
C PRO A 389 -25.24 -5.48 1.86
N GLN A 390 -25.21 -6.14 3.03
CA GLN A 390 -25.14 -7.61 3.15
C GLN A 390 -26.34 -8.32 2.50
N ASP A 391 -27.53 -7.70 2.50
CA ASP A 391 -28.75 -8.31 1.96
C ASP A 391 -28.67 -8.61 0.44
N ASN A 392 -27.73 -7.98 -0.26
CA ASN A 392 -27.48 -8.25 -1.69
C ASN A 392 -26.67 -9.55 -1.92
N TYR A 393 -26.15 -10.19 -0.88
CA TYR A 393 -25.20 -11.30 -0.98
C TYR A 393 -25.68 -12.48 -0.11
N PRO A 394 -26.62 -13.29 -0.61
CA PRO A 394 -27.22 -14.41 0.12
C PRO A 394 -26.20 -15.48 0.46
N ASP A 395 -26.51 -16.27 1.49
CA ASP A 395 -25.68 -17.37 1.98
C ASP A 395 -25.25 -18.33 0.87
N ALA A 396 -24.04 -18.84 0.93
CA ALA A 396 -23.43 -19.63 -0.12
C ALA A 396 -22.64 -20.85 0.35
N LEU A 397 -22.43 -21.07 1.65
CA LEU A 397 -21.63 -22.21 2.14
C LEU A 397 -22.20 -23.56 1.71
N ASP A 398 -23.52 -23.74 1.75
CA ASP A 398 -24.16 -24.99 1.32
C ASP A 398 -23.89 -25.30 -0.16
N LYS A 399 -23.89 -24.27 -1.01
CA LYS A 399 -23.52 -24.40 -2.42
C LYS A 399 -22.08 -24.90 -2.57
N TYR A 400 -21.14 -24.28 -1.85
CA TYR A 400 -19.72 -24.65 -1.94
C TYR A 400 -19.47 -26.03 -1.33
N ARG A 401 -20.11 -26.37 -0.22
CA ARG A 401 -20.03 -27.70 0.37
C ARG A 401 -20.52 -28.79 -0.59
N LYS A 402 -21.63 -28.54 -1.28
CA LYS A 402 -22.13 -29.44 -2.33
C LYS A 402 -21.13 -29.60 -3.48
N LEU A 403 -20.56 -28.50 -3.98
CA LEU A 403 -19.54 -28.54 -5.03
C LEU A 403 -18.27 -29.30 -4.59
N MET A 404 -17.84 -29.16 -3.34
CA MET A 404 -16.72 -29.92 -2.79
C MET A 404 -17.03 -31.42 -2.75
N ASN A 405 -18.22 -31.80 -2.29
CA ASN A 405 -18.66 -33.20 -2.28
C ASN A 405 -18.69 -33.80 -3.69
N GLU A 406 -19.21 -33.08 -4.69
CA GLU A 406 -19.23 -33.51 -6.10
C GLU A 406 -17.81 -33.71 -6.66
N LYS A 407 -16.84 -32.89 -6.21
CA LYS A 407 -15.44 -32.98 -6.60
C LYS A 407 -14.62 -33.93 -5.71
N GLN A 408 -15.25 -34.55 -4.71
CA GLN A 408 -14.58 -35.39 -3.68
C GLN A 408 -13.45 -34.64 -2.96
N TRP A 409 -13.68 -33.38 -2.66
CA TRP A 409 -12.78 -32.55 -1.87
C TRP A 409 -13.23 -32.53 -0.41
N GLU A 410 -12.29 -32.70 0.50
CA GLU A 410 -12.55 -32.57 1.94
C GLU A 410 -12.67 -31.10 2.34
N THR A 411 -13.49 -30.79 3.34
CA THR A 411 -13.69 -29.42 3.85
C THR A 411 -12.54 -28.92 4.74
N GLY A 412 -11.63 -29.83 5.11
CA GLY A 412 -10.50 -29.54 5.99
C GLY A 412 -10.87 -29.50 7.47
N GLU A 413 -9.86 -29.31 8.34
CA GLU A 413 -10.04 -29.09 9.77
C GLU A 413 -10.78 -27.77 9.98
N ASP A 414 -11.79 -27.75 10.86
CA ASP A 414 -12.61 -26.56 11.12
C ASP A 414 -13.28 -25.95 9.86
N ASP A 415 -13.52 -26.73 8.80
CA ASP A 415 -14.04 -26.27 7.51
C ASP A 415 -13.13 -25.26 6.79
N GLU A 416 -11.83 -25.27 7.05
CA GLU A 416 -10.87 -24.28 6.49
C GLU A 416 -10.74 -24.34 4.97
N GLU A 417 -10.84 -25.53 4.35
CA GLU A 417 -10.80 -25.68 2.89
C GLU A 417 -12.12 -25.23 2.26
N LEU A 418 -13.26 -25.44 2.94
CA LEU A 418 -14.55 -24.89 2.53
C LEU A 418 -14.54 -23.37 2.55
N PHE A 419 -13.97 -22.78 3.61
CA PHE A 419 -13.79 -21.34 3.72
C PHE A 419 -12.96 -20.78 2.55
N GLU A 420 -11.80 -21.38 2.26
CA GLU A 420 -10.93 -20.92 1.16
C GLU A 420 -11.64 -21.01 -0.21
N TYR A 421 -12.36 -22.11 -0.44
CA TYR A 421 -13.11 -22.27 -1.69
C TYR A 421 -14.24 -21.24 -1.81
N ALA A 422 -14.98 -20.99 -0.76
CA ALA A 422 -16.06 -20.01 -0.77
C ALA A 422 -15.53 -18.57 -0.87
N MET A 423 -14.36 -18.29 -0.26
CA MET A 423 -13.72 -16.98 -0.26
C MET A 423 -13.04 -16.68 -1.61
N HIS A 424 -12.34 -17.64 -2.21
CA HIS A 424 -11.54 -17.47 -3.42
C HIS A 424 -11.79 -18.57 -4.47
N PRO A 425 -13.02 -18.73 -5.03
CA PRO A 425 -13.40 -19.89 -5.82
C PRO A 425 -12.45 -20.21 -6.98
N ALA A 426 -12.14 -19.22 -7.80
CA ALA A 426 -11.31 -19.41 -8.99
C ALA A 426 -9.86 -19.76 -8.64
N GLN A 427 -9.28 -19.08 -7.63
CA GLN A 427 -7.91 -19.30 -7.17
C GLN A 427 -7.80 -20.67 -6.49
N TYR A 428 -8.78 -21.05 -5.69
CA TYR A 428 -8.84 -22.34 -5.04
C TYR A 428 -8.91 -23.50 -6.05
N GLU A 429 -9.74 -23.39 -7.10
CA GLU A 429 -9.78 -24.39 -8.17
C GLU A 429 -8.45 -24.50 -8.93
N ALA A 430 -7.82 -23.37 -9.23
CA ALA A 430 -6.48 -23.35 -9.85
C ALA A 430 -5.41 -24.00 -8.94
N TYR A 431 -5.49 -23.74 -7.62
CA TYR A 431 -4.65 -24.39 -6.62
C TYR A 431 -4.89 -25.92 -6.60
N ARG A 432 -6.15 -26.36 -6.43
CA ARG A 432 -6.49 -27.78 -6.33
C ARG A 432 -6.16 -28.59 -7.59
N SER A 433 -6.25 -27.98 -8.76
CA SER A 433 -5.86 -28.61 -10.04
C SER A 433 -4.33 -28.65 -10.28
N GLY A 434 -3.53 -28.01 -9.42
CA GLY A 434 -2.09 -27.83 -9.62
C GLY A 434 -1.71 -26.77 -10.66
N LYS A 435 -2.66 -26.19 -11.36
CA LYS A 435 -2.44 -25.18 -12.41
C LYS A 435 -1.71 -23.96 -11.85
N ALA A 436 -2.15 -23.44 -10.69
CA ALA A 436 -1.53 -22.29 -10.03
C ALA A 436 -0.02 -22.47 -9.82
N LYS A 437 0.40 -23.64 -9.32
CA LYS A 437 1.83 -23.95 -9.08
C LYS A 437 2.67 -23.95 -10.37
N VAL A 438 2.10 -24.48 -11.45
CA VAL A 438 2.77 -24.52 -12.76
C VAL A 438 2.92 -23.11 -13.33
N GLU A 439 1.85 -22.33 -13.31
CA GLU A 439 1.85 -20.96 -13.81
C GLU A 439 2.80 -20.06 -13.00
N PHE A 440 2.79 -20.17 -11.67
CA PHE A 440 3.69 -19.44 -10.80
C PHE A 440 5.17 -19.75 -11.08
N LYS A 441 5.54 -21.03 -11.19
CA LYS A 441 6.92 -21.41 -11.52
C LYS A 441 7.36 -20.87 -12.88
N ALA A 442 6.48 -20.88 -13.87
CA ALA A 442 6.75 -20.32 -15.19
C ALA A 442 6.94 -18.79 -15.13
N ASP A 443 6.10 -18.07 -14.37
CA ASP A 443 6.25 -16.61 -14.18
C ASP A 443 7.56 -16.25 -13.47
N VAL A 444 7.93 -16.96 -12.41
CA VAL A 444 9.22 -16.76 -11.71
C VAL A 444 10.39 -16.97 -12.65
N ALA A 445 10.39 -18.06 -13.44
CA ALA A 445 11.45 -18.34 -14.39
C ALA A 445 11.58 -17.24 -15.44
N LYS A 446 10.46 -16.77 -15.98
CA LYS A 446 10.40 -15.65 -16.92
C LYS A 446 11.00 -14.38 -16.32
N ARG A 447 10.56 -13.97 -15.13
CA ARG A 447 11.05 -12.75 -14.46
C ARG A 447 12.54 -12.82 -14.11
N LYS A 448 13.04 -13.99 -13.68
CA LYS A 448 14.48 -14.21 -13.46
C LYS A 448 15.27 -14.03 -14.74
N ALA A 449 14.79 -14.56 -15.87
CA ALA A 449 15.44 -14.40 -17.18
C ALA A 449 15.44 -12.92 -17.64
N GLU A 450 14.32 -12.22 -17.50
CA GLU A 450 14.21 -10.79 -17.82
C GLU A 450 15.18 -9.94 -16.98
N LYS A 451 15.28 -10.21 -15.68
CA LYS A 451 16.23 -9.53 -14.76
C LYS A 451 17.68 -9.77 -15.18
N GLN A 452 18.03 -11.00 -15.58
CA GLN A 452 19.38 -11.34 -16.06
C GLN A 452 19.70 -10.63 -17.38
N THR A 453 18.75 -10.58 -18.31
CA THR A 453 18.92 -9.87 -19.59
C THR A 453 19.09 -8.37 -19.39
N ALA A 454 18.31 -7.76 -18.49
CA ALA A 454 18.42 -6.35 -18.16
C ALA A 454 19.73 -5.99 -17.42
N ALA A 455 20.33 -6.95 -16.71
CA ALA A 455 21.60 -6.77 -16.01
C ALA A 455 22.83 -6.95 -16.92
N GLN A 456 22.66 -7.52 -18.12
CA GLN A 456 23.74 -7.56 -19.11
C GLN A 456 23.92 -6.15 -19.69
N PRO A 457 25.13 -5.56 -19.68
CA PRO A 457 25.37 -4.31 -20.35
C PRO A 457 24.95 -4.50 -21.81
N ALA A 458 24.12 -3.59 -22.30
CA ALA A 458 23.70 -3.60 -23.69
C ALA A 458 24.97 -3.70 -24.54
N THR A 459 25.17 -4.84 -25.19
CA THR A 459 26.16 -4.97 -26.25
C THR A 459 25.66 -4.01 -27.35
N VAL A 460 26.22 -2.81 -27.36
CA VAL A 460 26.05 -1.89 -28.48
C VAL A 460 26.45 -2.72 -29.68
N PRO A 461 25.56 -2.91 -30.69
CA PRO A 461 25.99 -3.56 -31.91
C PRO A 461 27.16 -2.74 -32.41
N SER A 462 28.34 -3.36 -32.48
CA SER A 462 29.47 -2.77 -33.16
C SER A 462 29.05 -2.58 -34.62
N GLN A 463 28.49 -1.41 -34.92
CA GLN A 463 28.50 -0.96 -36.30
C GLN A 463 29.98 -0.88 -36.67
N ALA A 464 30.36 -1.72 -37.62
CA ALA A 464 31.68 -1.65 -38.21
C ALA A 464 31.93 -0.17 -38.61
N ALA A 465 32.67 0.49 -37.77
CA ALA A 465 33.11 1.86 -38.07
C ALA A 465 34.02 1.76 -39.31
N PRO A 466 33.86 2.65 -40.27
CA PRO A 466 34.88 2.79 -41.33
C PRO A 466 36.21 3.05 -40.62
N ALA A 467 37.26 2.38 -41.07
CA ALA A 467 38.61 2.47 -40.54
C ALA A 467 38.99 3.96 -40.35
N SER A 468 38.86 4.46 -39.13
CA SER A 468 39.32 5.79 -38.75
C SER A 468 40.58 5.63 -37.91
N MET A 469 41.56 6.36 -38.27
CA MET A 469 42.87 6.52 -37.66
C MET A 469 42.81 6.39 -36.14
N ALA A 470 43.58 5.45 -35.62
CA ALA A 470 43.91 5.37 -34.18
C ALA A 470 44.57 6.73 -33.80
N MET A 471 43.82 7.63 -33.18
CA MET A 471 44.45 8.73 -32.47
C MET A 471 45.15 8.10 -31.24
N ALA A 472 46.46 8.18 -31.24
CA ALA A 472 47.28 7.83 -30.11
C ALA A 472 46.83 8.64 -28.91
N MET A 473 46.48 8.01 -27.79
CA MET A 473 46.20 8.74 -26.53
C MET A 473 47.44 9.58 -26.16
N PRO A 474 47.25 10.86 -25.79
CA PRO A 474 48.37 11.66 -25.37
C PRO A 474 49.02 11.06 -24.13
N THR A 475 50.28 10.73 -24.24
CA THR A 475 51.10 10.17 -23.13
C THR A 475 51.63 11.25 -22.18
N THR A 476 51.35 12.50 -22.45
CA THR A 476 51.77 13.66 -21.63
C THR A 476 50.58 14.23 -20.85
N PRO A 477 50.75 14.60 -19.55
CA PRO A 477 49.71 15.25 -18.77
C PRO A 477 49.23 16.54 -19.45
N GLN A 478 47.93 16.70 -19.55
CA GLN A 478 47.31 17.94 -20.07
C GLN A 478 46.82 18.81 -18.96
N VAL A 479 47.14 20.12 -19.03
CA VAL A 479 46.67 21.11 -18.06
C VAL A 479 45.45 21.80 -18.66
N MET A 480 44.32 21.75 -17.94
CA MET A 480 43.10 22.47 -18.30
C MET A 480 42.71 23.44 -17.20
N THR A 481 42.05 24.53 -17.57
CA THR A 481 41.49 25.46 -16.60
C THR A 481 40.01 25.15 -16.43
N VAL A 482 39.57 24.99 -15.20
CA VAL A 482 38.17 24.74 -14.84
C VAL A 482 37.68 25.88 -13.97
N ASP A 483 36.60 26.55 -14.39
CA ASP A 483 36.00 27.63 -13.62
C ASP A 483 34.83 27.07 -12.80
N VAL A 484 34.88 27.29 -11.51
CA VAL A 484 33.82 26.89 -10.55
C VAL A 484 33.41 28.11 -9.75
N ASN A 485 32.17 28.52 -9.87
CA ASN A 485 31.61 29.69 -9.18
C ASN A 485 32.40 30.99 -9.34
N GLY A 486 32.97 31.23 -10.54
CA GLY A 486 33.77 32.40 -10.84
C GLY A 486 35.23 32.34 -10.35
N GLN A 487 35.68 31.21 -9.90
CA GLN A 487 37.08 30.96 -9.50
C GLN A 487 37.70 29.93 -10.45
N SER A 488 38.84 30.29 -11.07
CA SER A 488 39.55 29.44 -12.04
C SER A 488 40.54 28.52 -11.34
N TYR A 489 40.47 27.25 -11.67
CA TYR A 489 41.40 26.21 -11.17
C TYR A 489 42.18 25.61 -12.33
N LYS A 490 43.51 25.46 -12.18
CA LYS A 490 44.33 24.70 -13.13
C LYS A 490 44.33 23.23 -12.71
N VAL A 491 43.81 22.35 -13.54
CA VAL A 491 43.73 20.89 -13.30
C VAL A 491 44.64 20.19 -14.30
N THR A 492 45.54 19.35 -13.78
CA THR A 492 46.37 18.50 -14.63
C THR A 492 45.73 17.08 -14.71
N VAL A 493 45.41 16.66 -15.94
CA VAL A 493 44.84 15.32 -16.19
C VAL A 493 45.94 14.44 -16.81
N ALA A 494 46.29 13.38 -16.15
CA ALA A 494 47.22 12.35 -16.60
C ALA A 494 46.47 11.04 -16.86
N PHE A 495 46.77 10.36 -17.96
CA PHE A 495 46.22 9.05 -18.30
C PHE A 495 47.29 7.97 -17.99
N GLY A 496 47.01 7.06 -17.05
CA GLY A 496 47.88 5.96 -16.65
C GLY A 496 47.92 5.74 -15.14
N ASP A 497 48.64 4.70 -14.68
CA ASP A 497 48.79 4.33 -13.26
C ASP A 497 49.44 5.45 -12.45
N THR A 498 48.77 5.90 -11.37
CA THR A 498 49.13 7.05 -10.55
C THR A 498 50.31 6.79 -9.58
N ALA A 499 51.13 5.77 -9.78
CA ALA A 499 52.22 5.41 -8.88
C ALA A 499 53.40 6.41 -8.81
N ASN A 500 53.42 7.46 -9.65
CA ASN A 500 54.50 8.44 -9.71
C ASN A 500 54.02 9.91 -9.80
N ALA A 501 52.94 10.27 -9.14
CA ALA A 501 52.54 11.67 -9.05
C ALA A 501 53.41 12.41 -8.02
N VAL A 502 54.21 13.34 -8.47
CA VAL A 502 54.94 14.27 -7.61
C VAL A 502 53.94 15.24 -6.97
N PRO A 503 53.96 15.46 -5.63
CA PRO A 503 53.03 16.42 -5.00
C PRO A 503 53.31 17.85 -5.50
N ALA A 504 52.27 18.55 -5.94
CA ALA A 504 52.34 19.96 -6.27
C ALA A 504 52.57 20.77 -5.00
N GLU A 505 53.60 21.66 -4.98
CA GLU A 505 53.84 22.64 -3.91
C GLU A 505 52.61 23.54 -3.75
N THR A 506 52.07 23.54 -2.54
CA THR A 506 51.01 24.46 -2.11
C THR A 506 51.61 25.85 -1.89
N GLN A 507 51.38 26.78 -2.82
CA GLN A 507 51.61 28.20 -2.52
C GLN A 507 50.50 28.68 -1.57
N ALA A 508 50.93 29.15 -0.38
CA ALA A 508 50.06 29.74 0.63
C ALA A 508 49.37 31.01 0.12
N ALA A 509 48.06 31.06 0.30
CA ALA A 509 47.24 32.24 0.01
C ALA A 509 47.55 33.35 1.03
N PRO A 510 47.52 34.65 0.63
CA PRO A 510 47.73 35.77 1.55
C PRO A 510 46.53 35.87 2.54
N ALA A 511 46.87 36.19 3.78
CA ALA A 511 45.95 36.33 4.89
C ALA A 511 44.90 37.42 4.64
N ALA A 512 43.63 37.07 4.87
CA ALA A 512 42.51 38.01 4.81
C ALA A 512 42.49 38.92 6.05
N THR A 513 42.37 40.22 5.84
CA THR A 513 42.15 41.25 6.86
C THR A 513 40.77 41.10 7.50
N PRO A 514 40.63 41.26 8.83
CA PRO A 514 39.32 41.11 9.48
C PRO A 514 38.41 42.32 9.19
N ALA A 515 37.15 42.06 8.91
CA ALA A 515 36.10 43.05 8.78
C ALA A 515 35.66 43.59 10.14
N PRO A 516 35.25 44.88 10.26
CA PRO A 516 34.84 45.46 11.53
C PRO A 516 33.46 44.98 11.97
N ALA A 517 33.31 44.81 13.28
CA ALA A 517 32.07 44.46 13.97
C ALA A 517 31.01 45.57 13.77
N ALA A 518 29.80 45.18 13.40
CA ALA A 518 28.64 46.04 13.44
C ALA A 518 28.01 46.01 14.84
N ALA A 519 27.60 47.18 15.30
CA ALA A 519 26.96 47.46 16.56
C ALA A 519 25.50 46.94 16.64
#